data_b1740d0c7d6445dd528cc3aab798ad82
#
_entry.id   b1740d0c7d6445dd528cc3aab798ad82
#
_cell.length_a   1.000
_cell.length_b   1.000
_cell.length_c   1.000
_cell.angle_alpha   90.00
_cell.angle_beta   90.00
_cell.angle_gamma   90.00
#
_symmetry.space_group_name_H-M   'P 1'
#
loop_
_entity.id
_entity.type
_entity.pdbx_description
1 polymer ?
#
loop_
_entity_poly.entity_id
_entity_poly.type
_entity_poly.pdbx_seq_one_letter_code
_entity_poly.pdbx_strand_id
1 'polypeptide(L)'
;PFALSFDHLKKICDIILKRLPNVKIMTMASRVTNIKNKTIDQLKELRKMGITELHIGVESGDDWTLNRIQKGYESNEIIEQVKKLDEAGISYWLTFLNGVAGKKHSYNHAINTAKIFNQLNPIVVGTGGLTLFPDTELKKETELGEFDPLTEKEMLEELKIFLEKLECNARLITHHTIAINLSGNFLEPTLSS
;
A
#
# COMPACT_ATOMS: atom_id res chain seq x y z
N PRO A 1 10.37 8.99 -3.40
CA PRO A 1 11.10 10.08 -2.72
C PRO A 1 11.48 9.72 -1.30
N PHE A 2 10.61 9.00 -0.54
CA PHE A 2 10.87 8.66 0.88
C PHE A 2 12.05 7.68 1.09
N ALA A 3 12.60 7.09 0.03
CA ALA A 3 13.81 6.27 0.04
C ALA A 3 15.10 7.05 0.39
N LEU A 4 15.06 8.37 0.28
CA LEU A 4 16.20 9.22 0.63
C LEU A 4 16.51 9.18 2.12
N SER A 5 17.76 9.48 2.48
CA SER A 5 18.15 9.61 3.89
C SER A 5 17.38 10.74 4.58
N PHE A 6 17.32 10.68 5.90
CA PHE A 6 16.68 11.71 6.71
C PHE A 6 17.23 13.12 6.40
N ASP A 7 18.54 13.28 6.31
CA ASP A 7 19.17 14.56 6.04
C ASP A 7 18.83 15.12 4.65
N HIS A 8 18.74 14.25 3.64
CA HIS A 8 18.32 14.67 2.31
C HIS A 8 16.85 15.10 2.28
N LEU A 9 15.96 14.35 2.95
CA LEU A 9 14.56 14.72 3.05
C LEU A 9 14.40 16.07 3.75
N LYS A 10 15.14 16.28 4.85
CA LYS A 10 15.15 17.55 5.57
C LYS A 10 15.55 18.71 4.67
N LYS A 11 16.65 18.59 3.94
CA LYS A 11 17.11 19.62 2.97
C LYS A 11 16.04 19.92 1.91
N ILE A 12 15.38 18.88 1.40
CA ILE A 12 14.31 19.06 0.39
C ILE A 12 13.13 19.81 1.02
N CYS A 13 12.69 19.43 2.22
CA CYS A 13 11.61 20.11 2.93
C CYS A 13 11.96 21.60 3.17
N ASP A 14 13.20 21.90 3.63
CA ASP A 14 13.66 23.28 3.85
C ASP A 14 13.59 24.12 2.56
N ILE A 15 14.01 23.54 1.42
CA ILE A 15 13.94 24.21 0.12
C ILE A 15 12.48 24.47 -0.28
N ILE A 16 11.62 23.44 -0.13
CA ILE A 16 10.19 23.57 -0.48
C ILE A 16 9.54 24.67 0.37
N LEU A 17 9.71 24.61 1.70
CA LEU A 17 9.10 25.59 2.61
C LEU A 17 9.63 27.01 2.40
N LYS A 18 10.90 27.17 2.02
CA LYS A 18 11.48 28.45 1.66
C LYS A 18 10.89 29.03 0.36
N ARG A 19 10.60 28.20 -0.60
CA ARG A 19 10.09 28.61 -1.93
C ARG A 19 8.57 28.69 -1.97
N LEU A 20 7.90 27.85 -1.18
CA LEU A 20 6.46 27.69 -1.12
C LEU A 20 5.98 27.74 0.35
N PRO A 21 6.03 28.91 1.01
CA PRO A 21 5.80 29.03 2.46
C PRO A 21 4.37 28.65 2.90
N ASN A 22 3.44 28.59 1.96
CA ASN A 22 2.04 28.21 2.23
C ASN A 22 1.78 26.71 2.11
N VAL A 23 2.79 25.89 1.74
CA VAL A 23 2.65 24.43 1.70
C VAL A 23 2.54 23.90 3.14
N LYS A 24 1.44 23.22 3.43
CA LYS A 24 1.18 22.62 4.76
C LYS A 24 1.21 21.09 4.73
N ILE A 25 1.05 20.51 3.56
CA ILE A 25 0.94 19.07 3.33
C ILE A 25 1.90 18.66 2.23
N MET A 26 2.78 17.71 2.55
CA MET A 26 3.61 17.02 1.58
C MET A 26 3.31 15.52 1.66
N THR A 27 2.87 14.97 0.55
CA THR A 27 2.60 13.54 0.40
C THR A 27 3.74 12.88 -0.37
N MET A 28 4.18 11.71 0.04
CA MET A 28 5.27 10.99 -0.61
C MET A 28 4.95 9.50 -0.77
N ALA A 29 5.40 8.94 -1.91
CA ALA A 29 5.42 7.49 -2.08
C ALA A 29 6.53 6.86 -1.23
N SER A 30 6.24 5.74 -0.60
CA SER A 30 7.14 5.00 0.28
C SER A 30 7.02 3.49 0.06
N ARG A 31 8.05 2.78 0.51
CA ARG A 31 8.02 1.33 0.79
C ARG A 31 8.18 1.11 2.29
N VAL A 32 7.80 -0.05 2.79
CA VAL A 32 8.00 -0.43 4.20
C VAL A 32 9.48 -0.31 4.60
N THR A 33 10.40 -0.76 3.74
CA THR A 33 11.84 -0.64 3.94
C THR A 33 12.35 0.80 4.09
N ASN A 34 11.68 1.79 3.48
CA ASN A 34 12.06 3.19 3.61
C ASN A 34 11.70 3.75 4.99
N ILE A 35 10.64 3.23 5.62
CA ILE A 35 10.24 3.57 6.98
C ILE A 35 11.21 2.92 7.97
N LYS A 36 11.57 1.65 7.74
CA LYS A 36 12.52 0.89 8.57
C LYS A 36 13.84 1.65 8.79
N ASN A 37 14.31 2.35 7.77
CA ASN A 37 15.56 3.11 7.78
C ASN A 37 15.46 4.47 8.49
N LYS A 38 14.37 4.74 9.22
CA LYS A 38 14.17 5.98 9.97
C LYS A 38 13.73 5.69 11.40
N THR A 39 14.26 6.46 12.34
CA THR A 39 13.81 6.40 13.74
C THR A 39 12.46 7.15 13.89
N ILE A 40 11.75 6.86 14.97
CA ILE A 40 10.50 7.55 15.31
C ILE A 40 10.73 9.06 15.46
N ASP A 41 11.85 9.48 16.08
CA ASP A 41 12.16 10.90 16.24
C ASP A 41 12.42 11.59 14.90
N GLN A 42 13.12 10.92 13.97
CA GLN A 42 13.28 11.40 12.60
C GLN A 42 11.94 11.53 11.87
N LEU A 43 11.04 10.57 12.03
CA LEU A 43 9.69 10.63 11.46
C LEU A 43 8.88 11.80 12.05
N LYS A 44 8.95 12.01 13.38
CA LYS A 44 8.31 13.16 14.04
C LYS A 44 8.85 14.50 13.55
N GLU A 45 10.16 14.60 13.30
CA GLU A 45 10.76 15.80 12.74
C GLU A 45 10.28 16.04 11.31
N LEU A 46 10.29 15.03 10.45
CA LEU A 46 9.76 15.11 9.08
C LEU A 46 8.27 15.50 9.07
N ARG A 47 7.49 14.99 10.03
CA ARG A 47 6.08 15.38 10.20
C ARG A 47 5.94 16.88 10.50
N LYS A 48 6.76 17.43 11.40
CA LYS A 48 6.78 18.87 11.72
C LYS A 48 7.16 19.72 10.51
N MET A 49 8.00 19.20 9.61
CA MET A 49 8.40 19.86 8.37
C MET A 49 7.35 19.76 7.25
N GLY A 50 6.21 19.11 7.51
CA GLY A 50 5.10 19.07 6.56
C GLY A 50 4.96 17.76 5.78
N ILE A 51 5.79 16.72 6.00
CA ILE A 51 5.54 15.38 5.47
C ILE A 51 4.44 14.74 6.32
N THR A 52 3.20 14.90 5.89
CA THR A 52 2.03 14.54 6.69
C THR A 52 1.38 13.23 6.27
N GLU A 53 1.73 12.75 5.08
CA GLU A 53 1.08 11.58 4.49
C GLU A 53 2.05 10.76 3.65
N LEU A 54 2.00 9.44 3.77
CA LEU A 54 2.77 8.51 2.94
C LEU A 54 1.85 7.54 2.20
N HIS A 55 2.10 7.36 0.91
CA HIS A 55 1.49 6.29 0.12
C HIS A 55 2.45 5.09 0.11
N ILE A 56 2.06 4.01 0.78
CA ILE A 56 2.92 2.86 1.01
C ILE A 56 2.54 1.73 0.07
N GLY A 57 3.43 1.42 -0.87
CA GLY A 57 3.28 0.27 -1.75
C GLY A 57 3.54 -1.05 -1.02
N VAL A 58 2.53 -1.52 -0.27
CA VAL A 58 2.58 -2.81 0.44
C VAL A 58 2.34 -3.96 -0.53
N GLU A 59 1.31 -3.88 -1.33
CA GLU A 59 0.84 -4.78 -2.38
C GLU A 59 0.27 -6.10 -1.85
N SER A 60 0.79 -6.63 -0.75
CA SER A 60 0.38 -7.89 -0.13
C SER A 60 0.71 -7.90 1.36
N GLY A 61 -0.08 -8.65 2.14
CA GLY A 61 0.25 -9.04 3.51
C GLY A 61 0.51 -10.54 3.66
N ASP A 62 0.67 -11.24 2.55
CA ASP A 62 0.95 -12.68 2.49
C ASP A 62 2.44 -12.92 2.26
N ASP A 63 3.11 -13.62 3.16
CA ASP A 63 4.58 -13.79 3.13
C ASP A 63 5.06 -14.52 1.87
N TRP A 64 4.31 -15.53 1.40
CA TRP A 64 4.64 -16.19 0.14
C TRP A 64 4.62 -15.21 -1.02
N THR A 65 3.58 -14.38 -1.10
CA THR A 65 3.41 -13.36 -2.15
C THR A 65 4.50 -12.29 -2.04
N LEU A 66 4.76 -11.79 -0.83
CA LEU A 66 5.81 -10.78 -0.58
C LEU A 66 7.20 -11.27 -1.03
N ASN A 67 7.53 -12.52 -0.72
CA ASN A 67 8.76 -13.15 -1.16
C ASN A 67 8.81 -13.30 -2.69
N ARG A 68 7.72 -13.78 -3.28
CA ARG A 68 7.57 -13.98 -4.72
C ARG A 68 7.81 -12.69 -5.52
N ILE A 69 7.25 -11.56 -5.07
CA ILE A 69 7.42 -10.25 -5.72
C ILE A 69 8.62 -9.47 -5.20
N GLN A 70 9.49 -10.11 -4.45
CA GLN A 70 10.77 -9.58 -3.96
C GLN A 70 10.63 -8.24 -3.22
N LYS A 71 9.65 -8.17 -2.29
CA LYS A 71 9.45 -6.94 -1.48
C LYS A 71 10.60 -6.68 -0.52
N GLY A 72 11.33 -7.74 -0.08
CA GLY A 72 12.47 -7.65 0.82
C GLY A 72 12.09 -7.43 2.28
N TYR A 73 10.86 -7.83 2.67
CA TYR A 73 10.36 -7.85 4.03
C TYR A 73 9.21 -8.86 4.16
N GLU A 74 8.91 -9.27 5.38
CA GLU A 74 7.79 -10.12 5.75
C GLU A 74 6.60 -9.32 6.29
N SER A 75 5.45 -9.97 6.42
CA SER A 75 4.18 -9.34 6.82
C SER A 75 4.22 -8.72 8.22
N ASN A 76 4.94 -9.33 9.17
CA ASN A 76 5.14 -8.77 10.51
C ASN A 76 5.92 -7.45 10.50
N GLU A 77 6.89 -7.29 9.58
CA GLU A 77 7.64 -6.04 9.42
C GLU A 77 6.74 -4.90 8.91
N ILE A 78 5.69 -5.21 8.13
CA ILE A 78 4.71 -4.20 7.73
C ILE A 78 4.09 -3.57 8.98
N ILE A 79 3.62 -4.41 9.91
CA ILE A 79 2.98 -3.94 11.15
C ILE A 79 3.96 -3.12 11.98
N GLU A 80 5.16 -3.66 12.21
CA GLU A 80 6.19 -3.02 13.01
C GLU A 80 6.57 -1.64 12.48
N GLN A 81 6.84 -1.54 11.17
CA GLN A 81 7.33 -0.29 10.61
C GLN A 81 6.21 0.74 10.41
N VAL A 82 5.01 0.31 9.98
CA VAL A 82 3.90 1.24 9.77
C VAL A 82 3.38 1.82 11.08
N LYS A 83 3.40 1.08 12.19
CA LYS A 83 3.06 1.63 13.52
C LYS A 83 3.96 2.78 13.96
N LYS A 84 5.19 2.89 13.48
CA LYS A 84 6.02 4.08 13.72
C LYS A 84 5.41 5.35 13.15
N LEU A 85 4.64 5.24 12.07
CA LEU A 85 3.94 6.40 11.47
C LEU A 85 2.80 6.85 12.38
N ASP A 86 2.05 5.92 12.98
CA ASP A 86 1.02 6.24 13.98
C ASP A 86 1.63 7.04 15.13
N GLU A 87 2.77 6.57 15.67
CA GLU A 87 3.49 7.25 16.75
C GLU A 87 4.06 8.62 16.35
N ALA A 88 4.40 8.78 15.08
CA ALA A 88 4.92 10.03 14.53
C ALA A 88 3.80 11.00 14.09
N GLY A 89 2.54 10.56 14.07
CA GLY A 89 1.40 11.35 13.59
C GLY A 89 1.42 11.56 12.08
N ILE A 90 2.01 10.64 11.30
CA ILE A 90 2.01 10.65 9.85
C ILE A 90 0.90 9.72 9.36
N SER A 91 -0.07 10.27 8.63
CA SER A 91 -1.13 9.48 8.00
C SER A 91 -0.58 8.65 6.84
N TYR A 92 -1.27 7.57 6.49
CA TYR A 92 -0.79 6.74 5.39
C TYR A 92 -1.90 6.02 4.64
N TRP A 93 -1.57 5.71 3.38
CA TRP A 93 -2.32 4.80 2.51
C TRP A 93 -1.58 3.47 2.45
N LEU A 94 -2.33 2.39 2.38
CA LEU A 94 -1.81 1.06 2.07
C LEU A 94 -2.37 0.60 0.74
N THR A 95 -1.55 -0.09 -0.05
CA THR A 95 -1.99 -0.63 -1.34
C THR A 95 -2.15 -2.14 -1.29
N PHE A 96 -3.20 -2.63 -1.95
CA PHE A 96 -3.45 -4.04 -2.24
C PHE A 96 -3.39 -4.23 -3.75
N LEU A 97 -2.49 -5.08 -4.24
CA LEU A 97 -2.35 -5.37 -5.66
C LEU A 97 -3.07 -6.67 -6.00
N ASN A 98 -4.30 -6.52 -6.48
CA ASN A 98 -5.18 -7.61 -6.85
C ASN A 98 -4.59 -8.45 -7.97
N GLY A 99 -4.58 -9.77 -7.80
CA GLY A 99 -4.08 -10.74 -8.78
C GLY A 99 -2.58 -11.03 -8.72
N VAL A 100 -1.81 -10.31 -7.89
CA VAL A 100 -0.34 -10.42 -7.85
C VAL A 100 0.16 -11.79 -7.37
N ALA A 101 -0.63 -12.49 -6.59
CA ALA A 101 -0.31 -13.84 -6.09
C ALA A 101 -0.54 -14.95 -7.12
N GLY A 102 -1.22 -14.65 -8.23
CA GLY A 102 -1.67 -15.65 -9.18
C GLY A 102 -2.81 -16.51 -8.63
N LYS A 103 -3.40 -17.30 -9.50
CA LYS A 103 -4.61 -18.07 -9.21
C LYS A 103 -4.50 -18.99 -7.99
N LYS A 104 -3.39 -19.72 -7.89
CA LYS A 104 -3.16 -20.71 -6.83
C LYS A 104 -3.13 -20.09 -5.42
N HIS A 105 -2.64 -18.87 -5.28
CA HIS A 105 -2.41 -18.23 -3.99
C HIS A 105 -3.36 -17.05 -3.70
N SER A 106 -4.27 -16.74 -4.61
CA SER A 106 -5.21 -15.64 -4.56
C SER A 106 -5.98 -15.55 -3.24
N TYR A 107 -6.58 -16.66 -2.81
CA TYR A 107 -7.35 -16.72 -1.55
C TYR A 107 -6.50 -16.36 -0.32
N ASN A 108 -5.32 -16.95 -0.19
CA ASN A 108 -4.41 -16.67 0.93
C ASN A 108 -3.92 -15.23 0.89
N HIS A 109 -3.60 -14.72 -0.29
CA HIS A 109 -3.20 -13.34 -0.50
C HIS A 109 -4.26 -12.37 0.02
N ALA A 110 -5.52 -12.57 -0.36
CA ALA A 110 -6.63 -11.72 0.07
C ALA A 110 -6.81 -11.73 1.60
N ILE A 111 -6.89 -12.93 2.22
CA ILE A 111 -7.14 -13.07 3.65
C ILE A 111 -5.97 -12.56 4.49
N ASN A 112 -4.73 -12.95 4.13
CA ASN A 112 -3.55 -12.57 4.89
C ASN A 112 -3.31 -11.06 4.80
N THR A 113 -3.57 -10.43 3.64
CA THR A 113 -3.46 -8.99 3.49
C THR A 113 -4.51 -8.26 4.35
N ALA A 114 -5.76 -8.68 4.33
CA ALA A 114 -6.78 -8.10 5.20
C ALA A 114 -6.41 -8.22 6.69
N LYS A 115 -5.91 -9.39 7.12
CA LYS A 115 -5.45 -9.62 8.49
C LYS A 115 -4.32 -8.67 8.92
N ILE A 116 -3.40 -8.34 8.02
CA ILE A 116 -2.33 -7.37 8.30
C ILE A 116 -2.90 -5.95 8.38
N PHE A 117 -3.74 -5.57 7.41
CA PHE A 117 -4.30 -4.21 7.36
C PHE A 117 -5.21 -3.91 8.54
N ASN A 118 -5.94 -4.90 9.07
CA ASN A 118 -6.79 -4.77 10.26
C ASN A 118 -6.02 -4.46 11.55
N GLN A 119 -4.69 -4.61 11.57
CA GLN A 119 -3.84 -4.26 12.71
C GLN A 119 -3.25 -2.86 12.62
N LEU A 120 -3.61 -2.09 11.58
CA LEU A 120 -3.07 -0.79 11.23
C LEU A 120 -4.21 0.24 11.09
N ASN A 121 -3.87 1.52 11.04
CA ASN A 121 -4.81 2.64 10.96
C ASN A 121 -4.66 3.43 9.64
N PRO A 122 -4.75 2.81 8.46
CA PRO A 122 -4.65 3.54 7.21
C PRO A 122 -5.84 4.50 7.07
N ILE A 123 -5.60 5.69 6.52
CA ILE A 123 -6.69 6.60 6.13
C ILE A 123 -7.31 6.19 4.79
N VAL A 124 -6.54 5.46 3.97
CA VAL A 124 -6.98 4.92 2.68
C VAL A 124 -6.40 3.53 2.48
N VAL A 125 -7.22 2.63 1.98
CA VAL A 125 -6.80 1.39 1.32
C VAL A 125 -7.00 1.58 -0.18
N GLY A 126 -5.89 1.61 -0.92
CA GLY A 126 -5.90 1.68 -2.38
C GLY A 126 -5.82 0.28 -2.98
N THR A 127 -6.69 -0.05 -3.93
CA THR A 127 -6.61 -1.32 -4.65
C THR A 127 -6.33 -1.08 -6.13
N GLY A 128 -5.52 -1.93 -6.72
CA GLY A 128 -5.23 -1.91 -8.15
C GLY A 128 -5.15 -3.33 -8.70
N GLY A 129 -5.50 -3.53 -9.96
CA GLY A 129 -5.35 -4.82 -10.65
C GLY A 129 -3.95 -5.01 -11.21
N LEU A 130 -3.43 -6.23 -11.13
CA LEU A 130 -2.17 -6.58 -11.78
C LEU A 130 -2.28 -6.38 -13.30
N THR A 131 -1.34 -5.64 -13.86
CA THR A 131 -1.16 -5.51 -15.29
C THR A 131 0.18 -6.13 -15.70
N LEU A 132 0.12 -7.08 -16.63
CA LEU A 132 1.31 -7.73 -17.16
C LEU A 132 1.90 -6.90 -18.30
N PHE A 133 2.92 -6.12 -18.00
CA PHE A 133 3.62 -5.34 -19.01
C PHE A 133 4.55 -6.22 -19.84
N PRO A 134 4.74 -5.93 -21.15
CA PRO A 134 5.76 -6.57 -21.97
C PRO A 134 7.14 -6.49 -21.30
N ASP A 135 7.99 -7.48 -21.56
CA ASP A 135 9.38 -7.57 -21.08
C ASP A 135 9.57 -7.71 -19.56
N THR A 136 8.49 -7.84 -18.79
CA THR A 136 8.60 -8.16 -17.36
C THR A 136 8.81 -9.66 -17.13
N GLU A 137 9.49 -10.02 -16.04
CA GLU A 137 9.71 -11.41 -15.65
C GLU A 137 8.38 -12.15 -15.47
N LEU A 138 7.41 -11.53 -14.80
CA LEU A 138 6.09 -12.11 -14.56
C LEU A 138 5.33 -12.39 -15.86
N LYS A 139 5.53 -11.58 -16.92
CA LYS A 139 4.95 -11.81 -18.23
C LYS A 139 5.58 -13.04 -18.90
N LYS A 140 6.90 -13.21 -18.80
CA LYS A 140 7.62 -14.37 -19.32
C LYS A 140 7.20 -15.66 -18.61
N GLU A 141 7.10 -15.62 -17.28
CA GLU A 141 6.59 -16.73 -16.48
C GLU A 141 5.16 -17.12 -16.85
N THR A 142 4.31 -16.13 -17.19
CA THR A 142 2.96 -16.41 -17.70
C THR A 142 3.00 -17.15 -19.03
N GLU A 143 3.88 -16.74 -19.93
CA GLU A 143 4.05 -17.39 -21.26
C GLU A 143 4.62 -18.79 -21.16
N LEU A 144 5.43 -19.05 -20.13
CA LEU A 144 5.97 -20.38 -19.82
C LEU A 144 5.01 -21.27 -19.02
N GLY A 145 3.87 -20.73 -18.56
CA GLY A 145 2.91 -21.45 -17.72
C GLY A 145 3.35 -21.59 -16.25
N GLU A 146 4.34 -20.84 -15.82
CA GLU A 146 4.88 -20.83 -14.44
C GLU A 146 4.10 -19.87 -13.52
N PHE A 147 3.42 -18.88 -14.10
CA PHE A 147 2.49 -17.99 -13.43
C PHE A 147 1.13 -18.05 -14.14
N ASP A 148 0.08 -18.34 -13.38
CA ASP A 148 -1.32 -18.36 -13.86
C ASP A 148 -2.03 -17.10 -13.37
N PRO A 149 -2.19 -16.08 -14.23
CA PRO A 149 -2.84 -14.82 -13.85
C PRO A 149 -4.35 -15.01 -13.64
N LEU A 150 -4.94 -14.21 -12.77
CA LEU A 150 -6.38 -14.20 -12.59
C LEU A 150 -7.08 -13.61 -13.83
N THR A 151 -8.22 -14.18 -14.17
CA THR A 151 -9.20 -13.55 -15.05
C THR A 151 -9.86 -12.37 -14.33
N GLU A 152 -10.53 -11.48 -15.05
CA GLU A 152 -11.27 -10.35 -14.46
C GLU A 152 -12.29 -10.81 -13.40
N LYS A 153 -13.00 -11.91 -13.67
CA LYS A 153 -13.94 -12.49 -12.71
C LYS A 153 -13.23 -12.96 -11.43
N GLU A 154 -12.11 -13.65 -11.57
CA GLU A 154 -11.33 -14.13 -10.43
C GLU A 154 -10.70 -12.97 -9.64
N MET A 155 -10.29 -11.88 -10.31
CA MET A 155 -9.86 -10.65 -9.64
C MET A 155 -11.00 -10.03 -8.81
N LEU A 156 -12.23 -10.02 -9.31
CA LEU A 156 -13.38 -9.56 -8.55
C LEU A 156 -13.68 -10.46 -7.35
N GLU A 157 -13.53 -11.76 -7.51
CA GLU A 157 -13.70 -12.73 -6.41
C GLU A 157 -12.63 -12.53 -5.32
N GLU A 158 -11.36 -12.35 -5.72
CA GLU A 158 -10.26 -12.03 -4.77
C GLU A 158 -10.52 -10.71 -4.04
N LEU A 159 -10.89 -9.65 -4.77
CA LEU A 159 -11.21 -8.36 -4.18
C LEU A 159 -12.38 -8.48 -3.20
N LYS A 160 -13.43 -9.21 -3.57
CA LYS A 160 -14.57 -9.47 -2.68
C LYS A 160 -14.13 -10.13 -1.37
N ILE A 161 -13.31 -11.20 -1.45
CA ILE A 161 -12.78 -11.90 -0.27
C ILE A 161 -11.98 -10.94 0.61
N PHE A 162 -11.09 -10.14 -0.01
CA PHE A 162 -10.31 -9.13 0.71
C PHE A 162 -11.21 -8.14 1.45
N LEU A 163 -12.22 -7.58 0.77
CA LEU A 163 -13.12 -6.59 1.34
C LEU A 163 -14.02 -7.16 2.45
N GLU A 164 -14.51 -8.39 2.30
CA GLU A 164 -15.31 -9.08 3.34
C GLU A 164 -14.52 -9.36 4.62
N LYS A 165 -13.19 -9.39 4.55
CA LYS A 165 -12.28 -9.61 5.69
C LYS A 165 -11.64 -8.33 6.22
N LEU A 166 -11.82 -7.21 5.52
CA LEU A 166 -11.25 -5.94 5.91
C LEU A 166 -12.15 -5.26 6.95
N GLU A 167 -11.60 -4.98 8.13
CA GLU A 167 -12.31 -4.38 9.28
C GLU A 167 -11.73 -3.01 9.66
N CYS A 168 -10.61 -2.59 9.06
CA CYS A 168 -10.00 -1.30 9.37
C CYS A 168 -10.87 -0.14 8.89
N ASN A 169 -10.90 0.93 9.68
CA ASN A 169 -11.65 2.15 9.33
C ASN A 169 -10.86 2.98 8.32
N ALA A 170 -11.00 2.65 7.05
CA ALA A 170 -10.31 3.32 5.96
C ALA A 170 -11.26 3.63 4.80
N ARG A 171 -10.96 4.72 4.08
CA ARG A 171 -11.59 4.96 2.78
C ARG A 171 -11.04 3.98 1.76
N LEU A 172 -11.90 3.33 0.99
CA LEU A 172 -11.48 2.52 -0.15
C LEU A 172 -11.36 3.38 -1.40
N ILE A 173 -10.25 3.22 -2.12
CA ILE A 173 -10.05 3.81 -3.44
C ILE A 173 -9.53 2.73 -4.37
N THR A 174 -10.22 2.51 -5.48
CA THR A 174 -9.72 1.64 -6.55
C THR A 174 -9.00 2.49 -7.58
N HIS A 175 -7.72 2.21 -7.78
CA HIS A 175 -6.91 2.81 -8.83
C HIS A 175 -6.63 1.76 -9.90
N HIS A 176 -6.76 2.17 -11.15
CA HIS A 176 -6.60 1.35 -12.36
C HIS A 176 -7.79 0.46 -12.72
N THR A 177 -8.46 1.00 -13.52
CA THR A 177 -9.14 0.76 -14.74
C THR A 177 -8.86 -0.57 -15.42
N ILE A 178 -9.38 -1.62 -14.83
CA ILE A 178 -10.14 -2.50 -15.68
C ILE A 178 -11.49 -2.59 -14.97
N ALA A 179 -12.36 -1.65 -15.26
CA ALA A 179 -13.81 -1.65 -15.08
C ALA A 179 -14.43 -1.16 -13.76
N ILE A 180 -13.79 -1.02 -12.59
CA ILE A 180 -14.55 -0.62 -11.40
C ILE A 180 -13.86 0.48 -10.61
N ASN A 181 -14.38 1.71 -10.71
CA ASN A 181 -14.07 2.78 -9.77
C ASN A 181 -15.06 2.68 -8.60
N LEU A 182 -14.65 2.02 -7.53
CA LEU A 182 -15.38 2.03 -6.27
C LEU A 182 -14.70 2.98 -5.29
N SER A 183 -15.47 3.87 -4.68
CA SER A 183 -15.01 4.67 -3.55
C SER A 183 -16.08 4.70 -2.47
N GLY A 184 -15.68 4.53 -1.21
CA GLY A 184 -16.60 4.54 -0.07
C GLY A 184 -15.85 4.41 1.24
N ASN A 185 -16.57 4.63 2.34
CA ASN A 185 -16.07 4.35 3.68
C ASN A 185 -16.61 2.98 4.12
N PHE A 186 -15.75 2.11 4.60
CA PHE A 186 -16.11 0.73 4.97
C PHE A 186 -17.13 0.63 6.10
N LEU A 187 -17.16 1.60 7.01
CA LEU A 187 -18.00 1.54 8.19
C LEU A 187 -19.27 2.39 8.11
N GLU A 188 -19.50 3.10 7.01
CA GLU A 188 -20.80 3.73 6.79
C GLU A 188 -21.69 2.77 5.98
N PRO A 189 -22.88 2.40 6.49
CA PRO A 189 -23.83 1.63 5.71
C PRO A 189 -24.17 2.46 4.47
N THR A 190 -23.95 1.90 3.29
CA THR A 190 -24.46 2.48 2.06
C THR A 190 -25.98 2.61 2.20
N LEU A 191 -26.47 3.83 2.36
CA LEU A 191 -27.88 4.11 2.27
C LEU A 191 -28.32 3.69 0.87
N SER A 192 -28.99 2.55 0.79
CA SER A 192 -29.69 2.10 -0.40
C SER A 192 -30.75 3.13 -0.76
N SER A 193 -30.56 3.79 -1.84
CA SER A 193 -31.64 4.47 -2.58
C SER A 193 -32.17 3.56 -3.66
#